data_2bcd3f31650cc40ac2f1092c404bc896
#
_entry.id   2bcd3f31650cc40ac2f1092c404bc896
#
_cell.length_a   1.000
_cell.length_b   1.000
_cell.length_c   1.000
_cell.angle_alpha   90.00
_cell.angle_beta   90.00
_cell.angle_gamma   90.00
#
_symmetry.space_group_name_H-M   'P 1'
#
loop_
_entity.id
_entity.type
_entity.pdbx_description
1 polymer ?
#
loop_
_entity_poly.entity_id
_entity_poly.type
_entity_poly.pdbx_seq_one_letter_code
_entity_poly.pdbx_strand_id
1 'polypeptide(L)'
;MQFIKNIDHETVFKLTDLVSVQPGQVVSKTLAQNKAVSVTLFAFDKGEEISTHESIGDAMVTVLEGVGRFTVGGKPHIVKAGETLVMPANVPHAVYGEEAFKWVLTVVFPDGYAE
;
A
#
# COMPACT_ATOMS: atom_id res chain seq x y z
N MET A 1 13.87 18.98 9.17
CA MET A 1 13.18 17.69 9.39
C MET A 1 12.28 17.38 8.19
N GLN A 2 12.36 16.17 7.70
CA GLN A 2 11.51 15.74 6.57
C GLN A 2 10.36 14.89 7.07
N PHE A 3 9.14 15.23 6.68
CA PHE A 3 7.96 14.46 7.03
C PHE A 3 7.70 13.34 6.00
N ILE A 4 8.17 13.52 4.76
CA ILE A 4 8.23 12.46 3.76
C ILE A 4 9.68 12.04 3.67
N LYS A 5 9.95 10.74 3.89
CA LYS A 5 11.31 10.19 3.95
C LYS A 5 11.54 9.16 2.85
N ASN A 6 12.80 8.79 2.67
CA ASN A 6 13.24 7.80 1.69
C ASN A 6 12.99 8.19 0.23
N ILE A 7 12.79 9.48 -0.02
CA ILE A 7 12.60 10.09 -1.33
C ILE A 7 13.39 11.39 -1.36
N ASP A 8 14.06 11.68 -2.45
CA ASP A 8 14.72 12.96 -2.64
C ASP A 8 13.65 14.05 -2.80
N HIS A 9 13.81 15.16 -2.07
CA HIS A 9 12.91 16.29 -2.18
C HIS A 9 13.32 17.18 -3.36
N GLU A 10 12.35 17.94 -3.89
CA GLU A 10 12.56 18.90 -4.99
C GLU A 10 13.12 18.24 -6.26
N THR A 11 12.84 16.94 -6.44
CA THR A 11 13.31 16.13 -7.55
C THR A 11 12.12 15.41 -8.17
N VAL A 12 12.00 15.44 -9.49
CA VAL A 12 10.97 14.72 -10.21
C VAL A 12 11.42 13.27 -10.41
N PHE A 13 10.55 12.31 -10.07
CA PHE A 13 10.85 10.89 -10.19
C PHE A 13 9.55 10.11 -10.41
N LYS A 14 9.70 8.82 -10.70
CA LYS A 14 8.56 7.89 -10.76
C LYS A 14 8.58 7.03 -9.51
N LEU A 15 7.43 6.91 -8.82
CA LEU A 15 7.30 6.04 -7.65
C LEU A 15 7.71 4.60 -7.96
N THR A 16 7.39 4.12 -9.15
CA THR A 16 7.70 2.75 -9.56
C THR A 16 9.19 2.46 -9.62
N ASP A 17 10.03 3.49 -9.74
CA ASP A 17 11.50 3.32 -9.78
C ASP A 17 12.09 3.15 -8.38
N LEU A 18 11.33 3.43 -7.32
CA LEU A 18 11.83 3.40 -5.94
C LEU A 18 11.83 2.01 -5.33
N VAL A 19 11.08 1.08 -5.88
CA VAL A 19 11.04 -0.31 -5.44
C VAL A 19 11.11 -1.23 -6.65
N SER A 20 11.68 -2.42 -6.45
CA SER A 20 11.79 -3.43 -7.49
C SER A 20 11.14 -4.73 -7.01
N VAL A 21 10.43 -5.40 -7.92
CA VAL A 21 9.93 -6.74 -7.65
C VAL A 21 11.11 -7.68 -7.48
N GLN A 22 11.16 -8.40 -6.36
CA GLN A 22 12.18 -9.38 -6.08
C GLN A 22 11.55 -10.77 -6.03
N PRO A 23 12.17 -11.80 -6.63
CA PRO A 23 11.61 -13.15 -6.65
C PRO A 23 11.24 -13.66 -5.26
N GLY A 24 9.96 -14.06 -5.11
CA GLY A 24 9.44 -14.62 -3.87
C GLY A 24 9.35 -13.64 -2.70
N GLN A 25 9.34 -12.34 -2.95
CA GLN A 25 9.38 -11.34 -1.89
C GLN A 25 8.29 -10.31 -1.97
N VAL A 26 7.96 -9.77 -0.77
CA VAL A 26 7.23 -8.52 -0.59
C VAL A 26 8.28 -7.48 -0.20
N VAL A 27 8.43 -6.46 -1.03
CA VAL A 27 9.37 -5.36 -0.78
C VAL A 27 8.55 -4.13 -0.39
N SER A 28 8.97 -3.42 0.65
CA SER A 28 8.28 -2.21 1.09
C SER A 28 9.25 -1.07 1.35
N LYS A 29 8.77 0.15 1.13
CA LYS A 29 9.50 1.37 1.46
C LYS A 29 8.54 2.33 2.14
N THR A 30 8.79 2.67 3.39
CA THR A 30 7.96 3.61 4.14
C THR A 30 8.31 5.03 3.72
N LEU A 31 7.32 5.78 3.29
CA LEU A 31 7.49 7.17 2.85
C LEU A 31 7.08 8.18 3.91
N ALA A 32 6.11 7.85 4.75
CA ALA A 32 5.68 8.68 5.86
C ALA A 32 5.02 7.81 6.93
N GLN A 33 5.19 8.19 8.18
CA GLN A 33 4.50 7.51 9.28
C GLN A 33 4.43 8.43 10.49
N ASN A 34 3.22 8.76 10.90
CA ASN A 34 2.95 9.56 12.09
C ASN A 34 1.53 9.27 12.60
N LYS A 35 1.08 10.06 13.58
CA LYS A 35 -0.25 9.87 14.20
C LYS A 35 -1.41 10.06 13.25
N ALA A 36 -1.21 10.80 12.17
CA ALA A 36 -2.28 11.16 11.25
C ALA A 36 -2.30 10.26 10.01
N VAL A 37 -1.13 9.86 9.52
CA VAL A 37 -1.03 9.18 8.22
C VAL A 37 0.17 8.23 8.17
N SER A 38 0.00 7.16 7.40
CA SER A 38 1.07 6.25 7.04
C SER A 38 1.05 6.08 5.52
N VAL A 39 2.21 6.20 4.86
CA VAL A 39 2.33 6.00 3.41
C VAL A 39 3.45 5.00 3.17
N THR A 40 3.11 3.90 2.49
CA THR A 40 4.07 2.83 2.18
C THR A 40 3.97 2.44 0.72
N LEU A 41 5.11 2.34 0.08
CA LEU A 41 5.23 1.87 -1.31
C LEU A 41 5.62 0.40 -1.28
N PHE A 42 4.94 -0.44 -2.07
CA PHE A 42 5.17 -1.88 -2.12
C PHE A 42 5.49 -2.37 -3.52
N ALA A 43 6.33 -3.42 -3.58
CA ALA A 43 6.50 -4.25 -4.77
C ALA A 43 6.33 -5.72 -4.34
N PHE A 44 5.36 -6.40 -4.94
CA PHE A 44 5.05 -7.81 -4.67
C PHE A 44 5.41 -8.64 -5.89
N ASP A 45 6.08 -9.77 -5.67
CA ASP A 45 6.17 -10.77 -6.72
C ASP A 45 4.81 -11.45 -6.90
N LYS A 46 4.59 -12.05 -8.06
CA LYS A 46 3.35 -12.79 -8.33
C LYS A 46 3.18 -13.88 -7.27
N GLY A 47 1.97 -13.96 -6.70
CA GLY A 47 1.64 -14.95 -5.69
C GLY A 47 2.02 -14.58 -4.27
N GLU A 48 2.75 -13.49 -4.07
CA GLU A 48 3.04 -13.01 -2.71
C GLU A 48 1.82 -12.33 -2.12
N GLU A 49 1.71 -12.37 -0.78
CA GLU A 49 0.51 -11.89 -0.11
C GLU A 49 0.79 -11.30 1.26
N ILE A 50 -0.14 -10.48 1.72
CA ILE A 50 -0.28 -10.10 3.12
C ILE A 50 -1.58 -10.73 3.59
N SER A 51 -1.49 -11.57 4.64
CA SER A 51 -2.65 -12.27 5.19
C SER A 51 -3.68 -11.32 5.79
N THR A 52 -4.87 -11.85 6.04
CA THR A 52 -5.99 -11.06 6.57
C THR A 52 -5.62 -10.36 7.88
N HIS A 53 -5.89 -9.07 7.93
CA HIS A 53 -5.65 -8.23 9.09
C HIS A 53 -6.61 -7.03 9.07
N GLU A 54 -6.59 -6.23 10.12
CA GLU A 54 -7.41 -5.02 10.23
C GLU A 54 -6.53 -3.80 10.45
N SER A 55 -7.04 -2.65 10.06
CA SER A 55 -6.42 -1.36 10.35
C SER A 55 -7.44 -0.49 11.07
N ILE A 56 -6.98 0.34 12.00
CA ILE A 56 -7.85 1.30 12.69
C ILE A 56 -8.11 2.56 11.86
N GLY A 57 -7.39 2.74 10.76
CA GLY A 57 -7.60 3.83 9.81
C GLY A 57 -8.15 3.32 8.49
N ASP A 58 -8.67 4.24 7.68
CA ASP A 58 -9.06 3.94 6.31
C ASP A 58 -7.79 3.77 5.47
N ALA A 59 -7.71 2.68 4.72
CA ALA A 59 -6.57 2.34 3.90
C ALA A 59 -6.91 2.54 2.41
N MET A 60 -6.28 3.53 1.79
CA MET A 60 -6.45 3.76 0.36
C MET A 60 -5.28 3.11 -0.38
N VAL A 61 -5.59 2.26 -1.35
CA VAL A 61 -4.59 1.61 -2.19
C VAL A 61 -4.71 2.12 -3.62
N THR A 62 -3.56 2.40 -4.23
CA THR A 62 -3.48 2.74 -5.65
C THR A 62 -2.44 1.84 -6.29
N VAL A 63 -2.84 1.10 -7.31
CA VAL A 63 -1.94 0.21 -8.04
C VAL A 63 -1.24 1.03 -9.13
N LEU A 64 0.08 0.92 -9.18
CA LEU A 64 0.93 1.67 -10.11
C LEU A 64 1.33 0.82 -11.33
N GLU A 65 1.58 -0.48 -11.12
CA GLU A 65 1.93 -1.45 -12.16
C GLU A 65 1.35 -2.80 -11.78
N GLY A 66 0.99 -3.62 -12.75
CA GLY A 66 0.53 -4.98 -12.53
C GLY A 66 -0.90 -5.05 -12.01
N VAL A 67 -1.20 -6.15 -11.32
CA VAL A 67 -2.57 -6.46 -10.86
C VAL A 67 -2.52 -7.03 -9.44
N GLY A 68 -3.28 -6.42 -8.53
CA GLY A 68 -3.45 -6.92 -7.17
C GLY A 68 -4.89 -7.36 -6.92
N ARG A 69 -5.04 -8.34 -6.01
CA ARG A 69 -6.35 -8.73 -5.49
C ARG A 69 -6.44 -8.31 -4.03
N PHE A 70 -7.41 -7.48 -3.73
CA PHE A 70 -7.63 -6.94 -2.39
C PHE A 70 -8.96 -7.49 -1.88
N THR A 71 -8.91 -8.36 -0.87
CA THR A 71 -10.11 -8.96 -0.29
C THR A 71 -10.51 -8.15 0.92
N VAL A 72 -11.70 -7.55 0.90
CA VAL A 72 -12.19 -6.64 1.92
C VAL A 72 -13.52 -7.18 2.47
N GLY A 73 -13.55 -7.49 3.77
CA GLY A 73 -14.72 -8.09 4.38
C GLY A 73 -15.14 -9.39 3.71
N GLY A 74 -14.17 -10.18 3.23
CA GLY A 74 -14.39 -11.42 2.52
C GLY A 74 -14.72 -11.27 1.03
N LYS A 75 -14.82 -10.04 0.52
CA LYS A 75 -15.14 -9.80 -0.90
C LYS A 75 -13.89 -9.42 -1.67
N PRO A 76 -13.51 -10.19 -2.71
CA PRO A 76 -12.33 -9.88 -3.52
C PRO A 76 -12.57 -8.74 -4.50
N HIS A 77 -11.56 -7.91 -4.68
CA HIS A 77 -11.54 -6.82 -5.65
C HIS A 77 -10.24 -6.89 -6.44
N ILE A 78 -10.35 -6.91 -7.76
CA ILE A 78 -9.18 -6.85 -8.65
C ILE A 78 -8.91 -5.38 -8.95
N VAL A 79 -7.69 -4.94 -8.63
CA VAL A 79 -7.27 -3.55 -8.84
C VAL A 79 -6.07 -3.57 -9.79
N LYS A 80 -6.20 -2.83 -10.88
CA LYS A 80 -5.20 -2.75 -11.95
C LYS A 80 -4.48 -1.41 -11.92
N ALA A 81 -3.38 -1.32 -12.66
CA ALA A 81 -2.60 -0.09 -12.75
C ALA A 81 -3.49 1.14 -13.02
N GLY A 82 -3.33 2.17 -12.22
CA GLY A 82 -4.10 3.41 -12.30
C GLY A 82 -5.40 3.39 -11.51
N GLU A 83 -5.81 2.24 -10.95
CA GLU A 83 -7.04 2.12 -10.19
C GLU A 83 -6.78 2.24 -8.68
N THR A 84 -7.80 2.66 -7.95
CA THR A 84 -7.74 2.92 -6.51
C THR A 84 -8.92 2.26 -5.80
N LEU A 85 -8.66 1.75 -4.59
CA LEU A 85 -9.67 1.16 -3.71
C LEU A 85 -9.44 1.69 -2.31
N VAL A 86 -10.54 1.97 -1.59
CA VAL A 86 -10.46 2.27 -0.15
C VAL A 86 -10.95 1.07 0.63
N MET A 87 -10.12 0.61 1.56
CA MET A 87 -10.45 -0.45 2.51
C MET A 87 -10.83 0.23 3.83
N PRO A 88 -12.11 0.15 4.26
CA PRO A 88 -12.55 0.89 5.45
C PRO A 88 -11.87 0.42 6.73
N ALA A 89 -11.74 1.34 7.68
CA ALA A 89 -11.22 1.05 9.02
C ALA A 89 -11.99 -0.10 9.68
N ASN A 90 -11.27 -0.95 10.39
CA ASN A 90 -11.81 -2.06 11.18
C ASN A 90 -12.53 -3.14 10.37
N VAL A 91 -12.36 -3.17 9.05
CA VAL A 91 -12.86 -4.24 8.20
C VAL A 91 -11.69 -5.13 7.80
N PRO A 92 -11.78 -6.45 8.03
CA PRO A 92 -10.69 -7.37 7.68
C PRO A 92 -10.36 -7.30 6.20
N HIS A 93 -9.07 -7.27 5.87
CA HIS A 93 -8.61 -7.22 4.49
C HIS A 93 -7.32 -8.01 4.29
N ALA A 94 -7.12 -8.47 3.06
CA ALA A 94 -5.93 -9.21 2.63
C ALA A 94 -5.51 -8.75 1.25
N VAL A 95 -4.23 -8.93 0.92
CA VAL A 95 -3.65 -8.50 -0.36
C VAL A 95 -2.94 -9.68 -1.00
N TYR A 96 -3.15 -9.88 -2.29
CA TYR A 96 -2.53 -10.96 -3.05
C TYR A 96 -2.09 -10.47 -4.43
N GLY A 97 -0.87 -10.84 -4.84
CA GLY A 97 -0.36 -10.51 -6.18
C GLY A 97 -0.90 -11.45 -7.26
N GLU A 98 -1.93 -11.01 -7.99
CA GLU A 98 -2.43 -11.73 -9.16
C GLU A 98 -1.35 -11.80 -10.24
N GLU A 99 -0.63 -10.69 -10.41
CA GLU A 99 0.61 -10.57 -11.17
C GLU A 99 1.63 -9.91 -10.25
N ALA A 100 2.88 -9.89 -10.64
CA ALA A 100 3.85 -9.02 -9.97
C ALA A 100 3.33 -7.58 -10.08
N PHE A 101 3.30 -6.84 -8.97
CA PHE A 101 2.72 -5.52 -8.99
C PHE A 101 3.36 -4.57 -7.99
N LYS A 102 3.21 -3.28 -8.28
CA LYS A 102 3.67 -2.20 -7.40
C LYS A 102 2.48 -1.34 -7.04
N TRP A 103 2.39 -0.94 -5.77
CA TRP A 103 1.26 -0.19 -5.28
C TRP A 103 1.63 0.67 -4.08
N VAL A 104 0.84 1.70 -3.85
CA VAL A 104 1.02 2.59 -2.71
C VAL A 104 -0.17 2.48 -1.77
N LEU A 105 0.14 2.39 -0.47
CA LEU A 105 -0.84 2.31 0.61
C LEU A 105 -0.78 3.59 1.40
N THR A 106 -1.91 4.28 1.52
CA THR A 106 -2.08 5.44 2.39
C THR A 106 -3.12 5.11 3.45
N VAL A 107 -2.71 5.12 4.72
CA VAL A 107 -3.64 4.92 5.83
C VAL A 107 -3.86 6.25 6.51
N VAL A 108 -5.13 6.66 6.61
CA VAL A 108 -5.52 7.87 7.33
C VAL A 108 -6.11 7.43 8.67
N PHE A 109 -5.47 7.81 9.75
CA PHE A 109 -5.87 7.41 11.10
C PHE A 109 -6.96 8.32 11.64
N PRO A 110 -7.83 7.80 12.53
CA PRO A 110 -8.82 8.66 13.18
C PRO A 110 -8.16 9.72 14.04
N ASP A 111 -8.77 10.87 14.14
CA ASP A 111 -8.29 11.98 14.95
C ASP A 111 -8.13 11.53 16.41
N GLY A 112 -6.99 11.87 17.01
CA GLY A 112 -6.68 11.47 18.39
C GLY A 112 -6.25 10.03 18.56
N TYR A 113 -6.04 9.29 17.48
CA TYR A 113 -5.71 7.86 17.52
C TYR A 113 -4.53 7.49 18.43
N ALA A 114 -3.49 8.31 18.50
CA ALA A 114 -2.27 7.99 19.24
C ALA A 114 -2.15 8.76 20.57
N GLU A 115 -3.21 9.30 21.06
CA GLU A 115 -3.24 10.03 22.33
C GLU A 115 -3.45 9.14 23.54
#